data_ff35edc67010273124e1bd792e47e9a1
#
_entry.id   ff35edc67010273124e1bd792e47e9a1
#
_cell.length_a   1.000
_cell.length_b   1.000
_cell.length_c   1.000
_cell.angle_alpha   90.00
_cell.angle_beta   90.00
_cell.angle_gamma   90.00
#
_symmetry.space_group_name_H-M   'P 1'
#
loop_
_entity.id
_entity.type
_entity.pdbx_description
1 polymer ?
#
loop_
_entity_poly.entity_id
_entity_poly.type
_entity_poly.pdbx_seq_one_letter_code
_entity_poly.pdbx_strand_id
1 'polypeptide(L)'
;MTSLRLAFTAALAAALTLSATASYAADRRVLVRNKTSFTMKAFQASNTGEKSWQENILAAGVLEPGEEITVNIDDGTGACHFDFLATFEDNTTAQKNDVDVCKLETFDFTE
;
A
#
# COMPACT_ATOMS: atom_id res chain seq x y z
N MET A 1 50.96 21.71 24.37
CA MET A 1 50.50 21.42 24.34
C MET A 1 49.49 21.38 23.85
N THR A 2 49.38 21.38 23.54
CA THR A 2 48.62 21.20 23.16
C THR A 2 47.45 20.90 22.75
N SER A 3 47.37 20.94 22.79
CA SER A 3 46.35 20.65 22.55
C SER A 3 45.31 20.48 22.01
N LEU A 4 45.21 20.40 21.75
CA LEU A 4 44.25 20.20 21.32
C LEU A 4 43.16 19.93 20.88
N ARG A 5 43.17 19.74 20.87
CA ARG A 5 42.27 19.37 20.70
C ARG A 5 41.05 19.30 20.36
N LEU A 6 41.17 19.28 20.17
CA LEU A 6 40.10 19.09 19.94
C LEU A 6 39.09 18.92 19.29
N ALA A 7 39.31 18.91 19.13
CA ALA A 7 38.32 18.70 18.65
C ALA A 7 37.36 18.37 18.20
N PHE A 8 37.60 18.32 18.29
CA PHE A 8 36.72 17.92 18.05
C PHE A 8 35.76 17.69 17.62
N THR A 9 36.00 17.60 17.59
CA THR A 9 35.20 17.14 17.30
C THR A 9 34.14 16.96 17.01
N ALA A 10 34.27 17.16 17.22
CA ALA A 10 33.23 16.90 17.15
C ALA A 10 32.27 16.88 16.48
N ALA A 11 32.56 17.19 16.40
CA ALA A 11 31.70 17.15 16.01
C ALA A 11 30.95 16.67 15.39
N LEU A 12 31.17 16.28 15.42
CA LEU A 12 30.54 15.77 15.16
C LEU A 12 29.62 15.49 14.81
N ALA A 13 29.96 15.48 14.91
CA ALA A 13 29.23 15.07 14.92
C ALA A 13 28.17 15.11 14.55
N ALA A 14 28.34 15.60 14.71
CA ALA A 14 27.36 15.56 14.72
C ALA A 14 26.57 15.33 13.85
N ALA A 15 26.94 15.38 13.59
CA ALA A 15 26.35 15.10 13.00
C ALA A 15 25.49 14.43 12.66
N LEU A 16 25.60 14.18 12.88
CA LEU A 16 24.90 13.41 12.82
C LEU A 16 23.81 13.28 12.49
N THR A 17 24.06 13.51 12.56
CA THR A 17 23.19 13.30 12.48
C THR A 17 22.11 13.16 12.02
N LEU A 18 22.14 13.42 12.10
CA LEU A 18 21.18 13.12 11.87
C LEU A 18 20.31 12.80 11.14
N SER A 19 20.41 12.76 10.88
CA SER A 19 19.73 12.47 10.25
C SER A 19 18.90 11.83 10.18
N ALA A 20 19.05 11.74 10.32
CA ALA A 20 18.37 11.08 10.18
C ALA A 20 17.17 10.86 10.21
N THR A 21 16.75 10.89 10.64
CA THR A 21 15.59 10.76 10.65
C THR A 21 14.94 10.79 9.50
N ALA A 22 15.05 10.33 8.93
CA ALA A 22 14.35 10.40 7.83
C ALA A 22 12.99 10.05 7.96
N SER A 23 12.20 10.69 7.37
CA SER A 23 10.88 10.26 7.26
C SER A 23 10.65 9.87 5.83
N TYR A 24 9.76 8.98 5.60
CA TYR A 24 9.44 8.54 4.27
C TYR A 24 7.98 8.15 4.22
N ALA A 25 7.48 8.09 3.02
CA ALA A 25 6.09 7.78 2.79
C ALA A 25 5.76 6.39 3.29
N ALA A 26 4.57 6.20 3.75
CA ALA A 26 4.08 4.89 4.13
C ALA A 26 4.05 3.98 2.92
N ASP A 27 4.28 2.73 3.14
CA ASP A 27 4.20 1.72 2.09
C ASP A 27 2.73 1.41 1.85
N ARG A 28 2.29 1.59 0.61
CA ARG A 28 0.90 1.37 0.21
C ARG A 28 0.74 0.09 -0.59
N ARG A 29 1.67 -0.83 -0.47
CA ARG A 29 1.54 -2.14 -1.10
C ARG A 29 0.71 -3.04 -0.20
N VAL A 30 -0.25 -3.71 -0.81
CA VAL A 30 -1.18 -4.58 -0.09
C VAL A 30 -1.15 -5.95 -0.77
N LEU A 31 -1.03 -6.99 0.03
CA LEU A 31 -1.18 -8.35 -0.44
C LEU A 31 -2.67 -8.66 -0.47
N VAL A 32 -3.22 -8.79 -1.67
CA VAL A 32 -4.64 -9.10 -1.86
C VAL A 32 -4.78 -10.59 -2.07
N ARG A 33 -5.60 -11.24 -1.27
CA ARG A 33 -5.79 -12.68 -1.33
C ARG A 33 -7.25 -13.01 -1.66
N ASN A 34 -7.42 -13.89 -2.62
CA ASN A 34 -8.76 -14.36 -2.99
C ASN A 34 -9.05 -15.64 -2.21
N LYS A 35 -9.76 -15.49 -1.10
CA LYS A 35 -10.14 -16.62 -0.26
C LYS A 35 -11.59 -17.06 -0.51
N THR A 36 -12.12 -16.69 -1.67
CA THR A 36 -13.44 -17.13 -2.10
C THR A 36 -13.30 -18.37 -2.97
N SER A 37 -14.42 -18.97 -3.32
CA SER A 37 -14.44 -20.12 -4.24
C SER A 37 -14.63 -19.69 -5.70
N PHE A 38 -14.60 -18.37 -5.98
CA PHE A 38 -14.81 -17.84 -7.33
C PHE A 38 -13.56 -17.12 -7.83
N THR A 39 -13.32 -17.23 -9.12
CA THR A 39 -12.22 -16.49 -9.74
C THR A 39 -12.55 -15.00 -9.77
N MET A 40 -11.60 -14.18 -9.29
CA MET A 40 -11.73 -12.72 -9.34
C MET A 40 -11.23 -12.24 -10.69
N LYS A 41 -12.08 -11.56 -11.44
CA LYS A 41 -11.70 -11.09 -12.78
C LYS A 41 -11.38 -9.61 -12.82
N ALA A 42 -11.67 -8.87 -11.74
CA ALA A 42 -11.32 -7.45 -11.67
C ALA A 42 -11.13 -7.04 -10.22
N PHE A 43 -10.17 -6.18 -10.00
CA PHE A 43 -9.95 -5.56 -8.70
C PHE A 43 -9.67 -4.08 -8.93
N GLN A 44 -10.45 -3.23 -8.28
CA GLN A 44 -10.34 -1.79 -8.41
C GLN A 44 -10.19 -1.20 -7.02
N ALA A 45 -9.32 -0.21 -6.90
CA ALA A 45 -9.12 0.53 -5.67
C ALA A 45 -9.16 2.01 -6.00
N SER A 46 -10.08 2.72 -5.38
CA SER A 46 -10.25 4.15 -5.62
C SER A 46 -10.13 4.91 -4.32
N ASN A 47 -9.44 6.04 -4.36
CA ASN A 47 -9.38 6.96 -3.25
C ASN A 47 -10.82 7.26 -2.80
N THR A 48 -11.09 7.25 -1.50
CA THR A 48 -12.43 7.46 -0.96
C THR A 48 -13.06 8.78 -1.39
N GLY A 49 -12.24 9.76 -1.81
CA GLY A 49 -12.76 11.03 -2.31
C GLY A 49 -13.19 11.00 -3.76
N GLU A 50 -12.91 9.92 -4.49
CA GLU A 50 -13.27 9.82 -5.90
C GLU A 50 -14.71 9.36 -6.06
N LYS A 51 -15.33 9.81 -7.15
CA LYS A 51 -16.73 9.47 -7.43
C LYS A 51 -16.88 8.29 -8.37
N SER A 52 -15.78 7.84 -8.97
CA SER A 52 -15.82 6.72 -9.91
C SER A 52 -14.66 5.79 -9.58
N TRP A 53 -14.82 4.53 -9.98
CA TRP A 53 -13.78 3.54 -9.79
C TRP A 53 -12.63 3.76 -10.75
N GLN A 54 -11.42 3.54 -10.25
CA GLN A 54 -10.24 3.54 -11.07
C GLN A 54 -10.18 2.27 -11.91
N GLU A 55 -9.18 2.18 -12.76
CA GLU A 55 -9.06 1.04 -13.66
C GLU A 55 -8.80 -0.27 -12.91
N ASN A 56 -9.03 -1.37 -13.59
CA ASN A 56 -8.81 -2.70 -13.04
C ASN A 56 -7.32 -2.97 -12.85
N ILE A 57 -6.92 -3.18 -11.62
CA ILE A 57 -5.52 -3.43 -11.26
C ILE A 57 -5.03 -4.76 -11.81
N LEU A 58 -5.91 -5.75 -11.95
CA LEU A 58 -5.54 -7.05 -12.52
C LEU A 58 -5.33 -6.97 -14.03
N ALA A 59 -5.77 -5.89 -14.65
CA ALA A 59 -5.70 -5.67 -16.09
C ALA A 59 -6.38 -6.84 -16.81
N ALA A 60 -5.65 -7.60 -17.62
CA ALA A 60 -6.22 -8.74 -18.33
C ALA A 60 -6.10 -10.04 -17.56
N GLY A 61 -5.49 -10.01 -16.37
CA GLY A 61 -5.29 -11.21 -15.58
C GLY A 61 -6.46 -11.49 -14.66
N VAL A 62 -6.38 -12.62 -13.97
CA VAL A 62 -7.37 -13.02 -12.99
C VAL A 62 -6.65 -13.46 -11.72
N LEU A 63 -7.39 -13.50 -10.62
CA LEU A 63 -6.90 -14.03 -9.35
C LEU A 63 -7.81 -15.20 -8.96
N GLU A 64 -7.29 -16.40 -9.07
CA GLU A 64 -8.08 -17.60 -8.84
C GLU A 64 -8.25 -17.86 -7.35
N PRO A 65 -9.21 -18.72 -6.99
CA PRO A 65 -9.40 -19.10 -5.58
C PRO A 65 -8.08 -19.57 -4.96
N GLY A 66 -7.72 -18.99 -3.83
CA GLY A 66 -6.49 -19.34 -3.13
C GLY A 66 -5.25 -18.59 -3.59
N GLU A 67 -5.35 -17.82 -4.66
CA GLU A 67 -4.22 -17.04 -5.14
C GLU A 67 -4.12 -15.68 -4.45
N GLU A 68 -2.95 -15.12 -4.53
CA GLU A 68 -2.68 -13.81 -3.94
C GLU A 68 -1.78 -13.00 -4.86
N ILE A 69 -1.88 -11.68 -4.76
CA ILE A 69 -1.08 -10.76 -5.54
C ILE A 69 -0.76 -9.53 -4.69
N THR A 70 0.46 -9.04 -4.80
CA THR A 70 0.82 -7.78 -4.15
C THR A 70 0.53 -6.65 -5.12
N VAL A 71 -0.26 -5.67 -4.68
CA VAL A 71 -0.61 -4.52 -5.50
C VAL A 71 -0.14 -3.25 -4.82
N ASN A 72 0.29 -2.31 -5.63
CA ASN A 72 0.64 -0.98 -5.13
C ASN A 72 -0.59 -0.08 -5.32
N ILE A 73 -1.18 0.32 -4.20
CA ILE A 73 -2.40 1.11 -4.20
C ILE A 73 -2.13 2.60 -4.38
N ASP A 74 -0.88 3.03 -4.25
CA ASP A 74 -0.52 4.44 -4.34
C ASP A 74 -0.97 5.04 -5.68
N ASP A 75 -1.81 6.05 -5.62
CA ASP A 75 -2.32 6.75 -6.81
C ASP A 75 -1.66 8.10 -7.03
N GLY A 76 -0.60 8.40 -6.29
CA GLY A 76 0.14 9.65 -6.41
C GLY A 76 -0.42 10.80 -5.59
N THR A 77 -1.55 10.61 -4.91
CA THR A 77 -2.16 11.69 -4.12
C THR A 77 -1.68 11.74 -2.68
N GLY A 78 -1.00 10.69 -2.22
CA GLY A 78 -0.62 10.55 -0.82
C GLY A 78 -1.76 10.04 0.06
N ALA A 79 -2.88 9.67 -0.52
CA ALA A 79 -4.03 9.21 0.25
C ALA A 79 -3.74 7.86 0.90
N CYS A 80 -4.38 7.63 2.05
CA CYS A 80 -4.27 6.36 2.77
C CYS A 80 -5.58 5.58 2.75
N HIS A 81 -6.70 6.21 2.47
CA HIS A 81 -8.02 5.59 2.54
C HIS A 81 -8.57 5.34 1.15
N PHE A 82 -8.88 4.09 0.87
CA PHE A 82 -9.36 3.67 -0.44
C PHE A 82 -10.58 2.78 -0.29
N ASP A 83 -11.41 2.79 -1.32
CA ASP A 83 -12.50 1.83 -1.45
C ASP A 83 -12.04 0.72 -2.38
N PHE A 84 -12.32 -0.51 -2.03
CA PHE A 84 -11.95 -1.68 -2.82
C PHE A 84 -13.20 -2.29 -3.44
N LEU A 85 -13.08 -2.70 -4.69
CA LEU A 85 -14.16 -3.41 -5.40
C LEU A 85 -13.56 -4.61 -6.15
N ALA A 86 -14.03 -5.79 -5.82
CA ALA A 86 -13.66 -7.00 -6.56
C ALA A 86 -14.88 -7.46 -7.35
N THR A 87 -14.63 -7.91 -8.57
CA THR A 87 -15.67 -8.50 -9.41
C THR A 87 -15.24 -9.93 -9.75
N PHE A 88 -16.16 -10.86 -9.59
CA PHE A 88 -15.88 -12.29 -9.79
C PHE A 88 -16.50 -12.77 -11.11
N GLU A 89 -16.10 -13.95 -11.54
CA GLU A 89 -16.53 -14.48 -12.85
C GLU A 89 -18.03 -14.66 -12.99
N ASP A 90 -18.73 -14.88 -11.89
CA ASP A 90 -20.20 -14.97 -11.91
C ASP A 90 -20.86 -13.60 -11.89
N ASN A 91 -20.07 -12.52 -12.05
CA ASN A 91 -20.50 -11.11 -12.03
C ASN A 91 -20.97 -10.61 -10.66
N THR A 92 -20.76 -11.37 -9.61
CA THR A 92 -20.97 -10.85 -8.26
C THR A 92 -19.81 -9.93 -7.89
N THR A 93 -20.06 -9.03 -6.96
CA THR A 93 -19.05 -8.08 -6.52
C THR A 93 -18.91 -8.14 -5.01
N ALA A 94 -17.73 -7.75 -4.54
CA ALA A 94 -17.46 -7.56 -3.12
C ALA A 94 -16.83 -6.18 -2.97
N GLN A 95 -17.39 -5.37 -2.12
CA GLN A 95 -16.92 -4.00 -1.91
C GLN A 95 -16.57 -3.80 -0.45
N LYS A 96 -15.45 -3.15 -0.22
CA LYS A 96 -15.02 -2.73 1.11
C LYS A 96 -14.61 -1.27 1.03
N ASN A 97 -15.29 -0.43 1.79
CA ASN A 97 -15.02 0.99 1.80
C ASN A 97 -14.07 1.37 2.92
N ASP A 98 -13.36 2.45 2.70
CA ASP A 98 -12.52 3.10 3.72
C ASP A 98 -11.46 2.16 4.28
N VAL A 99 -10.68 1.56 3.39
CA VAL A 99 -9.57 0.70 3.75
C VAL A 99 -8.33 1.58 3.93
N ASP A 100 -7.69 1.50 5.09
CA ASP A 100 -6.46 2.26 5.36
C ASP A 100 -5.26 1.46 4.85
N VAL A 101 -4.83 1.76 3.61
CA VAL A 101 -3.74 1.04 2.97
C VAL A 101 -2.36 1.45 3.48
N CYS A 102 -2.29 2.49 4.29
CA CYS A 102 -1.03 2.89 4.92
C CYS A 102 -0.72 2.03 6.14
N LYS A 103 -1.70 1.36 6.69
CA LYS A 103 -1.55 0.49 7.85
C LYS A 103 -1.78 -0.97 7.54
N LEU A 104 -2.56 -1.26 6.51
CA LEU A 104 -2.93 -2.61 6.15
C LEU A 104 -1.85 -3.24 5.28
N GLU A 105 -1.43 -4.46 5.59
CA GLU A 105 -0.46 -5.18 4.78
C GLU A 105 -1.11 -6.27 3.94
N THR A 106 -2.21 -6.82 4.40
CA THR A 106 -2.90 -7.93 3.74
C THR A 106 -4.39 -7.68 3.76
N PHE A 107 -5.04 -7.95 2.64
CA PHE A 107 -6.50 -7.87 2.55
C PHE A 107 -7.04 -9.16 1.94
N ASP A 108 -7.95 -9.82 2.67
CA ASP A 108 -8.56 -11.07 2.24
C ASP A 108 -9.99 -10.82 1.77
N PHE A 109 -10.29 -11.26 0.54
CA PHE A 109 -11.67 -11.36 0.10
C PHE A 109 -12.18 -12.73 0.49
N THR A 110 -13.28 -12.76 1.22
CA THR A 110 -13.90 -14.01 1.71
C THR A 110 -15.36 -14.04 1.30
N GLU A 111 -15.94 -15.25 1.32
CA GLU A 111 -17.37 -15.41 1.05
C GLU A 111 -18.20 -15.16 2.29
#